data_a7ecf12a4cfb1d76a92de0716892370d
#
_entry.id   a7ecf12a4cfb1d76a92de0716892370d
#
_cell.length_a   1.000
_cell.length_b   1.000
_cell.length_c   1.000
_cell.angle_alpha   90.00
_cell.angle_beta   90.00
_cell.angle_gamma   90.00
#
_symmetry.space_group_name_H-M   'P 1'
#
loop_
_entity.id
_entity.type
_entity.pdbx_description
1 polymer ?
#
loop_
_entity_poly.entity_id
_entity_poly.type
_entity_poly.pdbx_seq_one_letter_code
_entity_poly.pdbx_strand_id
1 'polypeptide(L)'
;MSLFHDSDICRSILESLPAGLCVVDMQKKIVIWSDGAERITGHLRHDVIGHSCISETLLHCDQPGCEFCKEDCPVARAIKTSHPTESIGFLHHKTGYEIPVRVRAVPVHNQHGSIIGAVETFEELQQTAAPIHRDGSLTLPGCIDEVTDVASHALMLSHLRRTLATFIEVQVPFAVLSVRLEGLPHFRASLGPEAASSLLRVVARSLESTLWSTDFIGRWSDDQFLVILNGCREEALPAVRERVRRILSGDGIEWWGERRSLPVAVGEASAQPGDTVEALMQRVQKSLEAASAWRTNSASASNGSSSNGSPSKGSSGS
;
A
#
# COMPACT_ATOMS: atom_id res chain seq x y z
N MET A 1 31.47 36.76 -12.50
CA MET A 1 30.95 36.29 -11.19
C MET A 1 30.19 34.98 -11.51
N SER A 2 30.68 33.88 -10.98
CA SER A 2 30.07 32.56 -11.26
C SER A 2 28.83 32.40 -10.38
N LEU A 3 27.67 32.26 -11.00
CA LEU A 3 26.35 31.99 -10.34
C LEU A 3 26.39 30.80 -9.35
N PHE A 4 27.39 29.93 -9.48
CA PHE A 4 27.50 28.69 -8.68
C PHE A 4 28.31 28.87 -7.37
N HIS A 5 28.75 30.10 -7.02
CA HIS A 5 29.41 30.37 -5.75
C HIS A 5 28.46 30.99 -4.71
N ASP A 6 27.22 31.22 -5.09
CA ASP A 6 26.19 31.78 -4.21
C ASP A 6 25.44 30.63 -3.50
N SER A 7 25.61 30.54 -2.19
CA SER A 7 24.98 29.52 -1.35
C SER A 7 23.45 29.56 -1.44
N ASP A 8 22.88 30.75 -1.68
CA ASP A 8 21.44 30.94 -1.75
C ASP A 8 20.85 30.40 -3.06
N ILE A 9 21.59 30.51 -4.17
CA ILE A 9 21.20 29.91 -5.45
C ILE A 9 21.25 28.38 -5.36
N CYS A 10 22.33 27.81 -4.80
CA CYS A 10 22.43 26.37 -4.61
C CYS A 10 21.29 25.84 -3.73
N ARG A 11 20.95 26.57 -2.65
CA ARG A 11 19.85 26.23 -1.78
C ARG A 11 18.51 26.27 -2.53
N SER A 12 18.23 27.33 -3.28
CA SER A 12 17.00 27.48 -4.04
C SER A 12 16.82 26.37 -5.08
N ILE A 13 17.91 25.93 -5.74
CA ILE A 13 17.90 24.79 -6.65
C ILE A 13 17.54 23.50 -5.90
N LEU A 14 18.18 23.24 -4.76
CA LEU A 14 17.92 22.04 -3.97
C LEU A 14 16.49 21.99 -3.42
N GLU A 15 15.94 23.14 -3.02
CA GLU A 15 14.57 23.27 -2.52
C GLU A 15 13.52 23.16 -3.64
N SER A 16 13.88 23.50 -4.88
CA SER A 16 12.97 23.37 -6.04
C SER A 16 12.84 21.95 -6.58
N LEU A 17 13.71 21.01 -6.17
CA LEU A 17 13.66 19.63 -6.67
C LEU A 17 12.44 18.90 -6.12
N PRO A 18 11.68 18.20 -6.98
CA PRO A 18 10.57 17.35 -6.55
C PRO A 18 11.05 16.11 -5.76
N ALA A 19 12.28 15.68 -6.01
CA ALA A 19 12.92 14.56 -5.33
C ALA A 19 13.31 14.92 -3.88
N GLY A 20 13.29 13.94 -2.99
CA GLY A 20 13.91 14.05 -1.69
C GLY A 20 15.43 14.03 -1.84
N LEU A 21 16.11 14.90 -1.09
CA LEU A 21 17.56 14.95 -1.05
C LEU A 21 18.04 14.94 0.40
N CYS A 22 18.98 14.07 0.67
CA CYS A 22 19.68 13.93 1.93
C CYS A 22 21.19 13.98 1.69
N VAL A 23 21.93 14.73 2.51
CA VAL A 23 23.40 14.65 2.52
C VAL A 23 23.83 14.11 3.88
N VAL A 24 24.74 13.14 3.84
CA VAL A 24 25.31 12.57 5.06
C VAL A 24 26.82 12.73 5.10
N ASP A 25 27.37 12.82 6.30
CA ASP A 25 28.81 12.80 6.54
C ASP A 25 29.38 11.38 6.51
N MET A 26 30.67 11.24 6.77
CA MET A 26 31.38 9.93 6.82
C MET A 26 30.88 9.03 7.96
N GLN A 27 30.24 9.58 8.98
CA GLN A 27 29.61 8.85 10.09
C GLN A 27 28.14 8.56 9.81
N LYS A 28 27.66 8.82 8.58
CA LYS A 28 26.28 8.66 8.14
C LYS A 28 25.28 9.54 8.93
N LYS A 29 25.72 10.66 9.47
CA LYS A 29 24.85 11.65 10.07
C LYS A 29 24.29 12.57 9.00
N ILE A 30 23.01 12.86 9.08
CA ILE A 30 22.31 13.76 8.15
C ILE A 30 22.78 15.20 8.41
N VAL A 31 23.33 15.83 7.38
CA VAL A 31 23.79 17.23 7.43
C VAL A 31 22.93 18.17 6.58
N ILE A 32 22.25 17.64 5.56
CA ILE A 32 21.28 18.38 4.75
C ILE A 32 20.05 17.51 4.55
N TRP A 33 18.89 18.13 4.63
CA TRP A 33 17.59 17.55 4.41
C TRP A 33 16.71 18.53 3.62
N SER A 34 16.30 18.18 2.40
CA SER A 34 15.53 19.07 1.53
C SER A 34 14.04 19.07 1.87
N ASP A 35 13.33 20.09 1.39
CA ASP A 35 11.87 20.16 1.49
C ASP A 35 11.19 19.00 0.75
N GLY A 36 11.81 18.51 -0.35
CA GLY A 36 11.38 17.29 -1.01
C GLY A 36 11.44 16.06 -0.11
N ALA A 37 12.50 15.96 0.70
CA ALA A 37 12.65 14.90 1.68
C ALA A 37 11.61 14.97 2.80
N GLU A 38 11.33 16.18 3.32
CA GLU A 38 10.25 16.39 4.29
C GLU A 38 8.90 15.96 3.75
N ARG A 39 8.59 16.37 2.52
CA ARG A 39 7.32 16.06 1.85
C ARG A 39 7.12 14.57 1.62
N ILE A 40 8.18 13.88 1.16
CA ILE A 40 8.10 12.44 0.84
C ILE A 40 8.02 11.60 2.13
N THR A 41 8.84 11.90 3.13
CA THR A 41 8.97 11.04 4.32
C THR A 41 8.11 11.49 5.51
N GLY A 42 7.61 12.74 5.49
CA GLY A 42 6.90 13.33 6.62
C GLY A 42 7.80 13.73 7.79
N HIS A 43 9.11 13.45 7.74
CA HIS A 43 10.08 13.86 8.77
C HIS A 43 10.57 15.28 8.52
N LEU A 44 10.48 16.12 9.54
CA LEU A 44 10.90 17.52 9.44
C LEU A 44 12.43 17.64 9.59
N ARG A 45 13.02 18.61 8.91
CA ARG A 45 14.46 18.87 8.91
C ARG A 45 15.05 18.98 10.31
N HIS A 46 14.38 19.69 11.21
CA HIS A 46 14.87 19.88 12.58
C HIS A 46 14.85 18.61 13.43
N ASP A 47 14.04 17.60 13.04
CA ASP A 47 13.97 16.31 13.74
C ASP A 47 15.10 15.35 13.29
N VAL A 48 15.63 15.54 12.07
CA VAL A 48 16.54 14.56 11.45
C VAL A 48 17.98 15.03 11.33
N ILE A 49 18.25 16.34 11.26
CA ILE A 49 19.62 16.87 11.16
C ILE A 49 20.44 16.45 12.38
N GLY A 50 21.64 15.92 12.13
CA GLY A 50 22.56 15.42 13.14
C GLY A 50 22.28 14.00 13.62
N HIS A 51 21.15 13.41 13.23
CA HIS A 51 20.85 11.99 13.51
C HIS A 51 21.43 11.07 12.44
N SER A 52 21.63 9.82 12.79
CA SER A 52 22.10 8.83 11.82
C SER A 52 21.02 8.50 10.81
N CYS A 53 21.36 8.43 9.53
CA CYS A 53 20.42 7.98 8.50
C CYS A 53 19.97 6.51 8.66
N ILE A 54 20.68 5.73 9.49
CA ILE A 54 20.34 4.33 9.83
C ILE A 54 19.35 4.25 11.00
N SER A 55 19.16 5.34 11.77
CA SER A 55 18.08 5.39 12.75
C SER A 55 16.72 5.40 12.02
N GLU A 56 15.65 5.06 12.72
CA GLU A 56 14.27 4.87 12.24
C GLU A 56 13.76 5.88 11.19
N THR A 57 14.52 6.95 10.94
CA THR A 57 14.17 8.08 10.06
C THR A 57 14.34 7.78 8.56
N LEU A 58 15.32 6.97 8.16
CA LEU A 58 15.62 6.64 6.75
C LEU A 58 15.99 5.17 6.61
N LEU A 59 15.20 4.30 7.25
CA LEU A 59 15.35 2.88 7.01
C LEU A 59 14.93 2.57 5.58
N HIS A 60 15.93 2.26 4.75
CA HIS A 60 15.67 1.64 3.47
C HIS A 60 15.44 0.16 3.68
N CYS A 61 14.33 -0.33 3.19
CA CYS A 61 14.04 -1.75 3.13
C CYS A 61 14.08 -2.19 1.66
N ASP A 62 14.73 -3.32 1.38
CA ASP A 62 14.57 -4.00 0.10
C ASP A 62 13.25 -4.77 0.06
N GLN A 63 12.69 -5.03 1.24
CA GLN A 63 11.41 -5.67 1.48
C GLN A 63 10.69 -4.97 2.63
N PRO A 64 9.35 -4.93 2.64
CA PRO A 64 8.60 -4.53 3.81
C PRO A 64 9.03 -5.35 5.04
N GLY A 65 9.62 -4.66 6.03
CA GLY A 65 10.10 -5.28 7.26
C GLY A 65 11.55 -5.78 7.29
N CYS A 66 12.33 -5.62 6.19
CA CYS A 66 13.76 -5.94 6.17
C CYS A 66 14.63 -4.67 6.16
N GLU A 67 15.60 -4.60 7.06
CA GLU A 67 16.47 -3.43 7.19
C GLU A 67 17.65 -3.48 6.19
N PHE A 68 17.42 -2.95 4.98
CA PHE A 68 18.43 -2.81 3.92
C PHE A 68 19.69 -2.06 4.37
N CYS A 69 19.52 -1.10 5.28
CA CYS A 69 20.64 -0.28 5.76
C CYS A 69 21.68 -1.02 6.59
N LYS A 70 21.42 -2.25 7.02
CA LYS A 70 22.39 -3.03 7.81
C LYS A 70 23.41 -3.75 6.93
N GLU A 71 23.00 -4.29 5.79
CA GLU A 71 23.85 -5.15 4.97
C GLU A 71 24.26 -4.55 3.63
N ASP A 72 23.40 -3.82 2.93
CA ASP A 72 23.67 -3.27 1.58
C ASP A 72 23.21 -1.81 1.38
N CYS A 73 23.50 -0.94 2.34
CA CYS A 73 23.13 0.47 2.30
C CYS A 73 23.71 1.19 1.05
N PRO A 74 22.89 1.82 0.19
CA PRO A 74 23.35 2.55 -1.01
C PRO A 74 24.40 3.62 -0.70
N VAL A 75 24.21 4.37 0.37
CA VAL A 75 25.17 5.39 0.86
C VAL A 75 26.49 4.76 1.24
N ALA A 76 26.46 3.68 2.05
CA ALA A 76 27.69 2.97 2.46
C ALA A 76 28.45 2.41 1.25
N ARG A 77 27.70 1.87 0.28
CA ARG A 77 28.26 1.32 -0.96
C ARG A 77 28.89 2.40 -1.81
N ALA A 78 28.22 3.55 -1.98
CA ALA A 78 28.75 4.70 -2.73
C ALA A 78 30.05 5.23 -2.11
N ILE A 79 30.10 5.40 -0.78
CA ILE A 79 31.31 5.83 -0.04
C ILE A 79 32.43 4.80 -0.21
N LYS A 80 32.14 3.50 -0.06
CA LYS A 80 33.13 2.43 -0.13
C LYS A 80 33.72 2.24 -1.53
N THR A 81 32.88 2.31 -2.56
CA THR A 81 33.30 2.07 -3.96
C THR A 81 33.79 3.32 -4.67
N SER A 82 33.57 4.52 -4.09
CA SER A 82 33.83 5.81 -4.73
C SER A 82 33.04 6.03 -6.03
N HIS A 83 31.96 5.28 -6.24
CA HIS A 83 31.11 5.36 -7.43
C HIS A 83 29.65 5.57 -7.04
N PRO A 84 28.88 6.26 -7.90
CA PRO A 84 27.44 6.33 -7.72
C PRO A 84 26.79 4.95 -7.62
N THR A 85 25.82 4.80 -6.75
CA THR A 85 25.02 3.58 -6.61
C THR A 85 23.56 3.93 -6.79
N GLU A 86 22.80 3.01 -7.35
CA GLU A 86 21.36 3.14 -7.52
C GLU A 86 20.70 1.85 -7.05
N SER A 87 19.53 1.98 -6.42
CA SER A 87 18.71 0.87 -5.97
C SER A 87 17.26 1.29 -5.91
N ILE A 88 16.37 0.30 -5.91
CA ILE A 88 14.96 0.47 -5.62
C ILE A 88 14.71 -0.14 -4.25
N GLY A 89 13.92 0.54 -3.43
CA GLY A 89 13.61 0.09 -2.08
C GLY A 89 12.45 0.89 -1.51
N PHE A 90 12.25 0.76 -0.22
CA PHE A 90 11.19 1.45 0.51
C PHE A 90 11.79 2.36 1.58
N LEU A 91 11.20 3.53 1.76
CA LEU A 91 11.46 4.45 2.87
C LEU A 91 10.31 4.38 3.87
N HIS A 92 10.63 4.45 5.16
CA HIS A 92 9.61 4.61 6.18
C HIS A 92 9.09 6.05 6.24
N HIS A 93 7.78 6.22 6.10
CA HIS A 93 7.13 7.48 6.40
C HIS A 93 6.94 7.64 7.91
N LYS A 94 6.97 8.87 8.42
CA LYS A 94 6.76 9.23 9.84
C LYS A 94 5.50 8.59 10.46
N THR A 95 4.47 8.36 9.68
CA THR A 95 3.20 7.75 10.12
C THR A 95 3.19 6.22 10.02
N GLY A 96 4.34 5.59 9.68
CA GLY A 96 4.55 4.14 9.74
C GLY A 96 4.22 3.36 8.47
N TYR A 97 3.95 4.03 7.35
CA TYR A 97 3.85 3.34 6.05
C TYR A 97 5.15 3.42 5.26
N GLU A 98 5.33 2.51 4.33
CA GLU A 98 6.50 2.41 3.47
C GLU A 98 6.23 3.01 2.09
N ILE A 99 7.18 3.80 1.60
CA ILE A 99 7.10 4.51 0.33
C ILE A 99 8.07 3.86 -0.64
N PRO A 100 7.61 3.28 -1.77
CA PRO A 100 8.51 2.77 -2.78
C PRO A 100 9.27 3.93 -3.43
N VAL A 101 10.59 3.84 -3.44
CA VAL A 101 11.46 4.89 -3.96
C VAL A 101 12.57 4.32 -4.83
N ARG A 102 12.98 5.11 -5.81
CA ARG A 102 14.28 4.96 -6.45
C ARG A 102 15.28 5.80 -5.67
N VAL A 103 16.31 5.14 -5.18
CA VAL A 103 17.38 5.77 -4.40
C VAL A 103 18.64 5.81 -5.24
N ARG A 104 19.28 6.97 -5.28
CA ARG A 104 20.59 7.14 -5.88
C ARG A 104 21.53 7.81 -4.88
N ALA A 105 22.64 7.16 -4.56
CA ALA A 105 23.66 7.72 -3.69
C ALA A 105 24.94 8.02 -4.49
N VAL A 106 25.50 9.20 -4.25
CA VAL A 106 26.70 9.72 -4.93
C VAL A 106 27.71 10.16 -3.90
N PRO A 107 28.98 9.73 -3.93
CA PRO A 107 29.99 10.18 -3.00
C PRO A 107 30.32 11.64 -3.21
N VAL A 108 30.48 12.39 -2.13
CA VAL A 108 30.90 13.81 -2.13
C VAL A 108 32.39 13.91 -1.84
N HIS A 109 33.11 14.63 -2.68
CA HIS A 109 34.54 14.83 -2.54
C HIS A 109 34.85 16.28 -2.14
N ASN A 110 35.86 16.44 -1.30
CA ASN A 110 36.42 17.76 -1.02
C ASN A 110 37.35 18.24 -2.16
N GLN A 111 37.90 19.44 -2.01
CA GLN A 111 38.82 20.03 -3.01
C GLN A 111 40.11 19.21 -3.21
N HIS A 112 40.45 18.29 -2.29
CA HIS A 112 41.62 17.42 -2.34
C HIS A 112 41.30 16.03 -2.92
N GLY A 113 40.05 15.81 -3.37
CA GLY A 113 39.61 14.52 -3.92
C GLY A 113 39.27 13.46 -2.88
N SER A 114 39.32 13.80 -1.58
CA SER A 114 38.92 12.86 -0.52
C SER A 114 37.43 12.86 -0.32
N ILE A 115 36.83 11.66 -0.12
CA ILE A 115 35.41 11.53 0.16
C ILE A 115 35.12 12.09 1.57
N ILE A 116 34.13 12.95 1.68
CA ILE A 116 33.70 13.59 2.92
C ILE A 116 32.27 13.23 3.32
N GLY A 117 31.58 12.46 2.50
CA GLY A 117 30.21 12.01 2.73
C GLY A 117 29.55 11.53 1.44
N ALA A 118 28.24 11.49 1.42
CA ALA A 118 27.46 11.17 0.23
C ALA A 118 26.19 12.03 0.15
N VAL A 119 25.77 12.31 -1.08
CA VAL A 119 24.42 12.80 -1.39
C VAL A 119 23.57 11.62 -1.75
N GLU A 120 22.43 11.53 -1.15
CA GLU A 120 21.39 10.57 -1.49
C GLU A 120 20.17 11.32 -2.01
N THR A 121 19.71 10.95 -3.19
CA THR A 121 18.45 11.42 -3.75
C THR A 121 17.48 10.24 -3.80
N PHE A 122 16.23 10.50 -3.48
CA PHE A 122 15.16 9.51 -3.58
C PHE A 122 13.92 10.14 -4.22
N GLU A 123 13.37 9.41 -5.15
CA GLU A 123 12.15 9.77 -5.86
C GLU A 123 11.12 8.70 -5.57
N GLU A 124 9.92 9.14 -5.18
CA GLU A 124 8.80 8.21 -5.15
C GLU A 124 8.72 7.55 -6.53
N LEU A 125 8.66 6.23 -6.55
CA LEU A 125 8.29 5.53 -7.76
C LEU A 125 6.82 5.85 -8.02
N GLN A 126 6.62 7.05 -8.61
CA GLN A 126 5.31 7.43 -9.08
C GLN A 126 4.88 6.36 -10.05
N GLN A 127 3.99 5.51 -9.58
CA GLN A 127 3.08 4.92 -10.51
C GLN A 127 2.37 6.11 -11.15
N THR A 128 2.64 6.37 -12.41
CA THR A 128 1.92 7.35 -13.21
C THR A 128 0.49 6.85 -13.44
N ALA A 129 -0.24 6.61 -12.37
CA ALA A 129 -1.65 6.85 -12.36
C ALA A 129 -1.76 8.36 -12.37
N ALA A 130 -2.44 8.91 -13.35
CA ALA A 130 -2.89 10.29 -13.23
C ALA A 130 -3.55 10.41 -11.86
N PRO A 131 -3.10 11.34 -10.99
CA PRO A 131 -3.69 11.45 -9.67
C PRO A 131 -5.17 11.68 -9.88
N ILE A 132 -5.98 10.79 -9.34
CA ILE A 132 -7.40 11.05 -9.18
C ILE A 132 -7.44 12.06 -8.04
N HIS A 133 -7.25 13.32 -8.38
CA HIS A 133 -7.38 14.39 -7.42
C HIS A 133 -8.87 14.53 -7.05
N ARG A 134 -9.14 14.49 -5.75
CA ARG A 134 -10.45 14.82 -5.17
C ARG A 134 -10.95 16.25 -5.51
N ASP A 135 -10.17 17.05 -6.22
CA ASP A 135 -10.45 18.43 -6.58
C ASP A 135 -11.06 18.63 -7.98
N GLY A 136 -11.52 17.56 -8.64
CA GLY A 136 -12.36 17.67 -9.85
C GLY A 136 -11.64 18.04 -11.14
N SER A 137 -10.30 18.06 -11.19
CA SER A 137 -9.56 18.37 -12.40
C SER A 137 -9.15 17.11 -13.17
N LEU A 138 -9.78 16.90 -14.34
CA LEU A 138 -9.42 15.93 -15.39
C LEU A 138 -9.65 14.45 -15.10
N THR A 139 -10.76 14.07 -14.50
CA THR A 139 -11.24 12.70 -14.61
C THR A 139 -11.83 12.48 -16.00
N LEU A 140 -11.18 11.64 -16.79
CA LEU A 140 -11.82 11.14 -18.02
C LEU A 140 -13.13 10.44 -17.64
N PRO A 141 -14.24 10.71 -18.34
CA PRO A 141 -15.51 10.04 -18.08
C PRO A 141 -15.32 8.52 -18.04
N GLY A 142 -15.85 7.86 -17.00
CA GLY A 142 -15.75 6.41 -16.83
C GLY A 142 -14.51 5.89 -16.07
N CYS A 143 -13.62 6.77 -15.59
CA CYS A 143 -12.47 6.35 -14.78
C CYS A 143 -12.80 6.12 -13.30
N ILE A 144 -13.86 6.72 -12.79
CA ILE A 144 -14.30 6.63 -11.39
C ILE A 144 -15.63 5.89 -11.33
N ASP A 145 -15.80 5.06 -10.30
CA ASP A 145 -17.09 4.44 -9.96
C ASP A 145 -17.96 5.48 -9.25
N GLU A 146 -19.11 5.80 -9.85
CA GLU A 146 -20.03 6.87 -9.39
C GLU A 146 -20.65 6.58 -8.01
N VAL A 147 -20.64 5.33 -7.56
CA VAL A 147 -21.22 4.94 -6.28
C VAL A 147 -20.22 5.05 -5.14
N THR A 148 -18.97 4.68 -5.38
CA THR A 148 -17.96 4.49 -4.33
C THR A 148 -16.81 5.48 -4.37
N ASP A 149 -16.72 6.30 -5.42
CA ASP A 149 -15.66 7.28 -5.67
C ASP A 149 -14.24 6.69 -5.79
N VAL A 150 -14.11 5.36 -5.89
CA VAL A 150 -12.83 4.69 -6.19
C VAL A 150 -12.68 4.45 -7.69
N ALA A 151 -11.52 3.94 -8.12
CA ALA A 151 -11.29 3.63 -9.53
C ALA A 151 -12.36 2.69 -10.10
N SER A 152 -12.81 2.95 -11.32
CA SER A 152 -13.71 2.06 -12.06
C SER A 152 -12.98 0.79 -12.50
N HIS A 153 -13.72 -0.24 -12.92
CA HIS A 153 -13.18 -1.46 -13.50
C HIS A 153 -12.19 -1.17 -14.65
N ALA A 154 -12.53 -0.23 -15.53
CA ALA A 154 -11.69 0.11 -16.68
C ALA A 154 -10.34 0.71 -16.25
N LEU A 155 -10.37 1.65 -15.30
CA LEU A 155 -9.16 2.24 -14.76
C LEU A 155 -8.33 1.22 -13.98
N MET A 156 -8.99 0.38 -13.18
CA MET A 156 -8.36 -0.69 -12.42
C MET A 156 -7.62 -1.69 -13.31
N LEU A 157 -8.26 -2.13 -14.40
CA LEU A 157 -7.65 -3.02 -15.37
C LEU A 157 -6.44 -2.38 -16.08
N SER A 158 -6.55 -1.11 -16.44
CA SER A 158 -5.43 -0.35 -17.03
C SER A 158 -4.26 -0.23 -16.06
N HIS A 159 -4.55 0.03 -14.79
CA HIS A 159 -3.53 0.12 -13.75
C HIS A 159 -2.85 -1.23 -13.51
N LEU A 160 -3.61 -2.32 -13.40
CA LEU A 160 -3.08 -3.68 -13.24
C LEU A 160 -2.14 -4.07 -14.38
N ARG A 161 -2.52 -3.78 -15.62
CA ARG A 161 -1.66 -4.04 -16.80
C ARG A 161 -0.32 -3.30 -16.71
N ARG A 162 -0.37 -2.05 -16.29
CA ARG A 162 0.84 -1.23 -16.15
C ARG A 162 1.72 -1.72 -15.00
N THR A 163 1.13 -2.02 -13.85
CA THR A 163 1.87 -2.56 -12.70
C THR A 163 2.55 -3.88 -13.04
N LEU A 164 1.87 -4.76 -13.78
CA LEU A 164 2.45 -6.01 -14.24
C LEU A 164 3.59 -5.78 -15.25
N ALA A 165 3.45 -4.83 -16.18
CA ALA A 165 4.54 -4.46 -17.10
C ALA A 165 5.76 -3.93 -16.33
N THR A 166 5.55 -3.06 -15.36
CA THR A 166 6.62 -2.56 -14.47
C THR A 166 7.27 -3.69 -13.67
N PHE A 167 6.50 -4.64 -13.16
CA PHE A 167 7.04 -5.82 -12.48
C PHE A 167 7.95 -6.65 -13.39
N ILE A 168 7.57 -6.84 -14.65
CA ILE A 168 8.39 -7.58 -15.63
C ILE A 168 9.71 -6.85 -15.89
N GLU A 169 9.70 -5.53 -15.98
CA GLU A 169 10.88 -4.71 -16.30
C GLU A 169 11.83 -4.53 -15.12
N VAL A 170 11.29 -4.17 -13.95
CA VAL A 170 12.10 -3.74 -12.79
C VAL A 170 11.99 -4.67 -11.58
N GLN A 171 11.21 -5.74 -11.66
CA GLN A 171 11.05 -6.77 -10.62
C GLN A 171 10.57 -6.21 -9.26
N VAL A 172 9.90 -5.06 -9.25
CA VAL A 172 9.26 -4.54 -8.03
C VAL A 172 8.07 -5.43 -7.69
N PRO A 173 8.08 -6.12 -6.53
CA PRO A 173 7.01 -7.05 -6.20
C PRO A 173 5.69 -6.30 -6.01
N PHE A 174 4.61 -6.94 -6.40
CA PHE A 174 3.26 -6.47 -6.07
C PHE A 174 2.32 -7.65 -5.91
N ALA A 175 1.20 -7.40 -5.27
CA ALA A 175 0.17 -8.39 -5.07
C ALA A 175 -1.21 -7.80 -5.33
N VAL A 176 -2.19 -8.67 -5.52
CA VAL A 176 -3.57 -8.31 -5.75
C VAL A 176 -4.45 -8.95 -4.68
N LEU A 177 -5.30 -8.13 -4.04
CA LEU A 177 -6.39 -8.60 -3.22
C LEU A 177 -7.72 -8.39 -3.96
N SER A 178 -8.61 -9.36 -3.87
CA SER A 178 -10.02 -9.22 -4.25
C SER A 178 -10.89 -9.34 -3.01
N VAL A 179 -11.76 -8.37 -2.83
CA VAL A 179 -12.67 -8.26 -1.68
C VAL A 179 -14.09 -8.35 -2.21
N ARG A 180 -14.85 -9.38 -1.83
CA ARG A 180 -16.25 -9.58 -2.24
C ARG A 180 -17.20 -9.46 -1.06
N LEU A 181 -18.27 -8.69 -1.23
CA LEU A 181 -19.39 -8.61 -0.29
C LEU A 181 -20.40 -9.73 -0.62
N GLU A 182 -20.43 -10.72 0.25
CA GLU A 182 -21.29 -11.90 0.02
C GLU A 182 -22.75 -11.57 0.30
N GLY A 183 -23.62 -11.90 -0.66
CA GLY A 183 -25.06 -11.66 -0.52
C GLY A 183 -25.53 -10.25 -0.86
N LEU A 184 -24.69 -9.40 -1.45
CA LEU A 184 -25.07 -8.02 -1.83
C LEU A 184 -26.33 -7.95 -2.73
N PRO A 185 -26.55 -8.86 -3.72
CA PRO A 185 -27.77 -8.85 -4.50
C PRO A 185 -29.03 -9.06 -3.65
N HIS A 186 -29.00 -9.96 -2.68
CA HIS A 186 -30.10 -10.19 -1.75
C HIS A 186 -30.31 -8.99 -0.81
N PHE A 187 -29.23 -8.42 -0.30
CA PHE A 187 -29.25 -7.23 0.52
C PHE A 187 -29.90 -6.05 -0.22
N ARG A 188 -29.51 -5.85 -1.49
CA ARG A 188 -30.11 -4.83 -2.38
C ARG A 188 -31.59 -5.07 -2.63
N ALA A 189 -32.00 -6.32 -2.82
CA ALA A 189 -33.40 -6.67 -3.03
C ALA A 189 -34.26 -6.42 -1.76
N SER A 190 -33.69 -6.65 -0.58
CA SER A 190 -34.40 -6.54 0.69
C SER A 190 -34.48 -5.12 1.24
N LEU A 191 -33.41 -4.34 1.11
CA LEU A 191 -33.26 -3.01 1.73
C LEU A 191 -33.20 -1.84 0.73
N GLY A 192 -33.21 -2.17 -0.56
CA GLY A 192 -33.18 -1.18 -1.63
C GLY A 192 -31.77 -0.82 -2.12
N PRO A 193 -31.69 -0.14 -3.28
CA PRO A 193 -30.41 0.22 -3.90
C PRO A 193 -29.62 1.27 -3.09
N GLU A 194 -30.30 2.16 -2.38
CA GLU A 194 -29.63 3.19 -1.56
C GLU A 194 -28.88 2.60 -0.38
N ALA A 195 -29.46 1.59 0.31
CA ALA A 195 -28.79 0.87 1.39
C ALA A 195 -27.55 0.14 0.87
N ALA A 196 -27.67 -0.53 -0.28
CA ALA A 196 -26.53 -1.20 -0.91
C ALA A 196 -25.43 -0.22 -1.32
N SER A 197 -25.78 0.92 -1.90
CA SER A 197 -24.82 1.97 -2.25
C SER A 197 -24.13 2.57 -1.03
N SER A 198 -24.87 2.77 0.05
CA SER A 198 -24.30 3.28 1.31
C SER A 198 -23.31 2.29 1.94
N LEU A 199 -23.64 0.99 1.94
CA LEU A 199 -22.73 -0.06 2.41
C LEU A 199 -21.45 -0.11 1.55
N LEU A 200 -21.59 -0.04 0.22
CA LEU A 200 -20.45 -0.03 -0.68
C LEU A 200 -19.51 1.15 -0.46
N ARG A 201 -20.05 2.35 -0.18
CA ARG A 201 -19.25 3.53 0.17
C ARG A 201 -18.50 3.34 1.49
N VAL A 202 -19.15 2.75 2.49
CA VAL A 202 -18.49 2.45 3.77
C VAL A 202 -17.31 1.50 3.54
N VAL A 203 -17.53 0.41 2.82
CA VAL A 203 -16.47 -0.57 2.51
C VAL A 203 -15.33 0.07 1.72
N ALA A 204 -15.62 0.89 0.71
CA ALA A 204 -14.60 1.61 -0.06
C ALA A 204 -13.74 2.50 0.84
N ARG A 205 -14.36 3.31 1.72
CA ARG A 205 -13.64 4.19 2.66
C ARG A 205 -12.80 3.41 3.67
N SER A 206 -13.31 2.29 4.17
CA SER A 206 -12.57 1.43 5.10
C SER A 206 -11.37 0.80 4.42
N LEU A 207 -11.50 0.37 3.17
CA LEU A 207 -10.37 -0.08 2.36
C LEU A 207 -9.34 1.03 2.16
N GLU A 208 -9.76 2.23 1.71
CA GLU A 208 -8.87 3.37 1.54
C GLU A 208 -8.13 3.75 2.81
N SER A 209 -8.79 3.71 3.98
CA SER A 209 -8.17 4.04 5.27
C SER A 209 -7.23 2.96 5.79
N THR A 210 -7.34 1.75 5.29
CA THR A 210 -6.56 0.58 5.72
C THR A 210 -5.32 0.38 4.86
N LEU A 211 -5.39 0.83 3.63
CA LEU A 211 -4.36 0.69 2.61
C LEU A 211 -3.39 1.87 2.64
N TRP A 212 -2.22 1.66 2.08
CA TRP A 212 -1.21 2.68 1.97
C TRP A 212 -1.52 3.62 0.79
N SER A 213 -0.93 4.81 0.81
CA SER A 213 -1.10 5.79 -0.26
C SER A 213 -0.56 5.30 -1.62
N THR A 214 0.31 4.30 -1.60
CA THR A 214 0.88 3.64 -2.79
C THR A 214 0.01 2.53 -3.33
N ASP A 215 -0.94 2.03 -2.54
CA ASP A 215 -1.86 0.99 -2.96
C ASP A 215 -2.98 1.59 -3.81
N PHE A 216 -3.50 0.78 -4.72
CA PHE A 216 -4.53 1.24 -5.64
C PHE A 216 -5.79 0.41 -5.48
N ILE A 217 -6.92 1.10 -5.23
CA ILE A 217 -8.21 0.46 -5.02
C ILE A 217 -9.17 0.84 -6.14
N GLY A 218 -10.00 -0.12 -6.55
CA GLY A 218 -11.08 0.13 -7.50
C GLY A 218 -12.23 -0.85 -7.38
N ARG A 219 -13.34 -0.46 -8.00
CA ARG A 219 -14.52 -1.29 -8.15
C ARG A 219 -14.30 -2.28 -9.29
N TRP A 220 -14.31 -3.59 -8.97
CA TRP A 220 -14.07 -4.62 -9.97
C TRP A 220 -15.36 -5.14 -10.60
N SER A 221 -16.39 -5.33 -9.77
CA SER A 221 -17.73 -5.72 -10.19
C SER A 221 -18.79 -5.16 -9.22
N ASP A 222 -20.03 -5.58 -9.37
CA ASP A 222 -21.15 -5.11 -8.54
C ASP A 222 -20.95 -5.36 -7.05
N ASP A 223 -20.27 -6.45 -6.69
CA ASP A 223 -20.05 -6.89 -5.32
C ASP A 223 -18.57 -7.03 -4.94
N GLN A 224 -17.64 -6.65 -5.86
CA GLN A 224 -16.20 -6.83 -5.66
C GLN A 224 -15.41 -5.54 -5.78
N PHE A 225 -14.44 -5.41 -4.89
CA PHE A 225 -13.34 -4.46 -5.00
C PHE A 225 -12.05 -5.21 -5.32
N LEU A 226 -11.18 -4.56 -6.06
CA LEU A 226 -9.82 -5.02 -6.31
C LEU A 226 -8.84 -4.03 -5.70
N VAL A 227 -7.79 -4.55 -5.08
CA VAL A 227 -6.71 -3.76 -4.51
C VAL A 227 -5.40 -4.24 -5.11
N ILE A 228 -4.58 -3.32 -5.60
CA ILE A 228 -3.21 -3.58 -6.01
C ILE A 228 -2.29 -3.07 -4.91
N LEU A 229 -1.58 -4.00 -4.28
CA LEU A 229 -0.62 -3.75 -3.20
C LEU A 229 0.77 -3.62 -3.80
N ASN A 230 1.26 -2.40 -3.88
CA ASN A 230 2.58 -2.14 -4.44
C ASN A 230 3.68 -2.43 -3.41
N GLY A 231 4.78 -3.02 -3.86
CA GLY A 231 5.86 -3.45 -2.98
C GLY A 231 5.54 -4.65 -2.08
N CYS A 232 4.34 -5.23 -2.20
CA CYS A 232 3.91 -6.33 -1.34
C CYS A 232 4.45 -7.67 -1.86
N ARG A 233 5.20 -8.38 -1.03
CA ARG A 233 5.69 -9.73 -1.30
C ARG A 233 4.71 -10.79 -0.78
N GLU A 234 4.86 -11.99 -1.29
CA GLU A 234 4.01 -13.14 -0.99
C GLU A 234 3.91 -13.43 0.51
N GLU A 235 5.02 -13.29 1.24
CA GLU A 235 5.08 -13.58 2.67
C GLU A 235 4.26 -12.59 3.52
N ALA A 236 4.09 -11.36 3.05
CA ALA A 236 3.32 -10.33 3.75
C ALA A 236 1.80 -10.42 3.49
N LEU A 237 1.38 -11.09 2.41
CA LEU A 237 -0.01 -11.16 1.99
C LEU A 237 -0.98 -11.69 3.05
N PRO A 238 -0.68 -12.79 3.78
CA PRO A 238 -1.59 -13.30 4.79
C PRO A 238 -1.90 -12.29 5.90
N ALA A 239 -0.91 -11.49 6.29
CA ALA A 239 -1.07 -10.45 7.30
C ALA A 239 -1.96 -9.29 6.78
N VAL A 240 -1.73 -8.85 5.54
CA VAL A 240 -2.54 -7.80 4.91
C VAL A 240 -3.98 -8.27 4.72
N ARG A 241 -4.17 -9.49 4.19
CA ARG A 241 -5.50 -10.11 4.06
C ARG A 241 -6.26 -10.13 5.38
N GLU A 242 -5.62 -10.61 6.45
CA GLU A 242 -6.26 -10.71 7.76
C GLU A 242 -6.59 -9.33 8.34
N ARG A 243 -5.73 -8.34 8.14
CA ARG A 243 -5.99 -6.95 8.52
C ARG A 243 -7.22 -6.40 7.80
N VAL A 244 -7.29 -6.55 6.48
CA VAL A 244 -8.42 -6.12 5.66
C VAL A 244 -9.70 -6.83 6.10
N ARG A 245 -9.64 -8.16 6.24
CA ARG A 245 -10.78 -8.96 6.68
C ARG A 245 -11.31 -8.51 8.04
N ARG A 246 -10.44 -8.26 9.01
CA ARG A 246 -10.81 -7.85 10.37
C ARG A 246 -11.51 -6.49 10.40
N ILE A 247 -11.00 -5.52 9.63
CA ILE A 247 -11.59 -4.19 9.56
C ILE A 247 -12.96 -4.26 8.90
N LEU A 248 -13.05 -4.88 7.73
CA LEU A 248 -14.31 -4.99 7.01
C LEU A 248 -15.36 -5.85 7.71
N SER A 249 -14.96 -6.80 8.58
CA SER A 249 -15.89 -7.59 9.38
C SER A 249 -16.63 -6.76 10.42
N GLY A 250 -16.09 -5.59 10.79
CA GLY A 250 -16.73 -4.62 11.66
C GLY A 250 -17.58 -3.59 10.92
N ASP A 251 -17.46 -3.52 9.59
CA ASP A 251 -18.16 -2.53 8.79
C ASP A 251 -19.64 -2.84 8.66
N GLY A 252 -20.42 -1.77 8.61
CA GLY A 252 -21.85 -1.86 8.42
C GLY A 252 -22.45 -0.46 8.34
N ILE A 253 -23.69 -0.42 7.95
CA ILE A 253 -24.48 0.81 7.92
C ILE A 253 -25.56 0.74 8.99
N GLU A 254 -25.89 1.89 9.54
CA GLU A 254 -27.13 2.04 10.32
C GLU A 254 -28.26 2.33 9.34
N TRP A 255 -29.24 1.41 9.30
CA TRP A 255 -30.36 1.50 8.39
C TRP A 255 -31.66 1.25 9.14
N TRP A 256 -32.51 2.26 9.22
CA TRP A 256 -33.76 2.23 9.99
C TRP A 256 -33.56 1.84 11.47
N GLY A 257 -32.48 2.35 12.09
CA GLY A 257 -32.16 2.08 13.50
C GLY A 257 -31.52 0.69 13.76
N GLU A 258 -31.25 -0.09 12.72
CA GLU A 258 -30.58 -1.38 12.84
C GLU A 258 -29.23 -1.38 12.11
N ARG A 259 -28.22 -1.96 12.72
CA ARG A 259 -26.91 -2.14 12.07
C ARG A 259 -27.00 -3.29 11.08
N ARG A 260 -26.69 -2.99 9.83
CA ARG A 260 -26.68 -3.93 8.71
C ARG A 260 -25.27 -4.06 8.12
N SER A 261 -24.79 -5.27 8.00
CA SER A 261 -23.50 -5.60 7.41
C SER A 261 -23.62 -6.84 6.53
N LEU A 262 -22.60 -7.06 5.70
CA LEU A 262 -22.48 -8.29 4.90
C LEU A 262 -21.17 -9.00 5.23
N PRO A 263 -21.14 -10.32 5.15
CA PRO A 263 -19.91 -11.09 5.19
C PRO A 263 -19.00 -10.69 4.03
N VAL A 264 -17.69 -10.64 4.29
CA VAL A 264 -16.68 -10.28 3.30
C VAL A 264 -15.74 -11.47 3.07
N ALA A 265 -15.58 -11.89 1.82
CA ALA A 265 -14.55 -12.84 1.41
C ALA A 265 -13.37 -12.08 0.81
N VAL A 266 -12.15 -12.51 1.14
CA VAL A 266 -10.91 -11.89 0.63
C VAL A 266 -10.04 -12.97 0.00
N GLY A 267 -9.78 -12.83 -1.30
CA GLY A 267 -8.83 -13.64 -2.06
C GLY A 267 -7.58 -12.84 -2.40
N GLU A 268 -6.47 -13.53 -2.62
CA GLU A 268 -5.18 -12.89 -2.83
C GLU A 268 -4.29 -13.68 -3.80
N ALA A 269 -3.40 -12.99 -4.49
CA ALA A 269 -2.25 -13.57 -5.17
C ALA A 269 -1.13 -12.54 -5.35
N SER A 270 0.13 -12.99 -5.22
CA SER A 270 1.32 -12.22 -5.61
C SER A 270 1.60 -12.36 -7.10
N ALA A 271 2.18 -11.33 -7.72
CA ALA A 271 2.69 -11.42 -9.08
C ALA A 271 3.88 -12.37 -9.14
N GLN A 272 3.94 -13.17 -10.21
CA GLN A 272 5.01 -14.13 -10.45
C GLN A 272 5.67 -13.89 -11.81
N PRO A 273 6.97 -14.19 -11.96
CA PRO A 273 7.65 -14.10 -13.26
C PRO A 273 6.90 -14.89 -14.33
N GLY A 274 6.63 -14.25 -15.47
CA GLY A 274 5.90 -14.86 -16.57
C GLY A 274 4.38 -14.75 -16.48
N ASP A 275 3.83 -14.07 -15.49
CA ASP A 275 2.40 -13.85 -15.40
C ASP A 275 1.85 -13.03 -16.56
N THR A 276 0.65 -13.38 -16.96
CA THR A 276 -0.27 -12.47 -17.64
C THR A 276 -1.30 -11.95 -16.65
N VAL A 277 -2.02 -10.88 -17.00
CA VAL A 277 -3.11 -10.36 -16.17
C VAL A 277 -4.15 -11.44 -15.89
N GLU A 278 -4.47 -12.24 -16.89
CA GLU A 278 -5.45 -13.32 -16.80
C GLU A 278 -4.99 -14.41 -15.83
N ALA A 279 -3.72 -14.83 -15.90
CA ALA A 279 -3.15 -15.84 -15.00
C ALA A 279 -3.14 -15.37 -13.54
N LEU A 280 -2.72 -14.12 -13.29
CA LEU A 280 -2.74 -13.52 -11.98
C LEU A 280 -4.18 -13.44 -11.43
N MET A 281 -5.13 -12.94 -12.23
CA MET A 281 -6.53 -12.81 -11.83
C MET A 281 -7.22 -14.17 -11.60
N GLN A 282 -6.84 -15.20 -12.35
CA GLN A 282 -7.33 -16.56 -12.08
C GLN A 282 -6.88 -17.08 -10.72
N ARG A 283 -5.63 -16.81 -10.30
CA ARG A 283 -5.14 -17.18 -8.97
C ARG A 283 -5.87 -16.40 -7.87
N VAL A 284 -6.08 -15.09 -8.06
CA VAL A 284 -6.88 -14.27 -7.14
C VAL A 284 -8.29 -14.81 -7.00
N GLN A 285 -8.94 -15.14 -8.11
CA GLN A 285 -10.31 -15.67 -8.11
C GLN A 285 -10.39 -17.02 -7.41
N LYS A 286 -9.46 -17.93 -7.67
CA LYS A 286 -9.38 -19.24 -6.99
C LYS A 286 -9.19 -19.09 -5.48
N SER A 287 -8.35 -18.17 -5.05
CA SER A 287 -8.15 -17.83 -3.63
C SER A 287 -9.44 -17.28 -2.99
N LEU A 288 -10.15 -16.42 -3.71
CA LEU A 288 -11.41 -15.83 -3.26
C LEU A 288 -12.51 -16.87 -3.09
N GLU A 289 -12.64 -17.83 -4.04
CA GLU A 289 -13.60 -18.94 -3.97
C GLU A 289 -13.32 -19.87 -2.80
N ALA A 290 -12.05 -20.18 -2.54
CA ALA A 290 -11.64 -20.97 -1.37
C ALA A 290 -11.99 -20.26 -0.06
N ALA A 291 -11.82 -18.94 0.04
CA ALA A 291 -12.19 -18.14 1.21
C ALA A 291 -13.71 -18.11 1.45
N SER A 292 -14.53 -18.07 0.40
CA SER A 292 -16.00 -18.15 0.48
C SER A 292 -16.49 -19.53 0.91
N ALA A 293 -15.95 -20.60 0.33
CA ALA A 293 -16.35 -21.97 0.64
C ALA A 293 -16.05 -22.37 2.09
N TRP A 294 -14.94 -21.91 2.66
CA TRP A 294 -14.60 -22.18 4.05
C TRP A 294 -15.61 -21.56 5.03
N ARG A 295 -16.16 -20.40 4.73
CA ARG A 295 -17.17 -19.73 5.57
C ARG A 295 -18.52 -20.44 5.56
N THR A 296 -18.98 -20.90 4.41
CA THR A 296 -20.24 -21.67 4.31
C THR A 296 -20.17 -22.94 5.12
N ASN A 297 -19.03 -23.61 5.15
CA ASN A 297 -18.83 -24.83 5.94
C ASN A 297 -18.73 -24.55 7.44
N SER A 298 -18.10 -23.44 7.87
CA SER A 298 -17.99 -23.08 9.27
C SER A 298 -19.33 -22.57 9.86
N ALA A 299 -20.14 -21.89 9.07
CA ALA A 299 -21.47 -21.44 9.49
C ALA A 299 -22.46 -22.61 9.65
N SER A 300 -22.38 -23.64 8.81
CA SER A 300 -23.18 -24.85 8.95
C SER A 300 -22.77 -25.74 10.13
N ALA A 301 -21.48 -25.75 10.50
CA ALA A 301 -20.98 -26.50 11.65
C ALA A 301 -21.40 -25.88 13.00
N SER A 302 -21.53 -24.55 13.07
CA SER A 302 -21.96 -23.85 14.28
C SER A 302 -23.47 -23.96 14.56
N ASN A 303 -24.30 -24.17 13.52
CA ASN A 303 -25.73 -24.37 13.67
C ASN A 303 -26.13 -25.84 14.00
N GLY A 304 -25.22 -26.78 13.86
CA GLY A 304 -25.47 -28.22 14.12
C GLY A 304 -25.24 -28.64 15.59
N SER A 305 -24.72 -27.79 16.47
CA SER A 305 -24.35 -28.18 17.83
C SER A 305 -25.35 -27.78 18.94
N SER A 306 -26.50 -27.17 18.59
CA SER A 306 -27.49 -26.70 19.59
C SER A 306 -28.76 -27.52 19.71
N SER A 307 -28.80 -28.73 19.17
CA SER A 307 -29.95 -29.65 19.33
C SER A 307 -29.50 -30.99 19.88
N ASN A 308 -29.21 -31.08 21.20
CA ASN A 308 -29.35 -32.31 21.96
C ASN A 308 -29.26 -32.06 23.47
N GLY A 309 -30.31 -32.46 24.17
CA GLY A 309 -30.19 -32.86 25.56
C GLY A 309 -30.97 -32.09 26.63
N SER A 310 -32.30 -32.20 26.62
CA SER A 310 -33.03 -32.14 27.90
C SER A 310 -33.35 -33.55 28.35
N PRO A 311 -32.84 -34.03 29.49
CA PRO A 311 -33.37 -35.25 30.10
C PRO A 311 -34.58 -34.88 30.97
N SER A 312 -35.72 -35.41 30.64
CA SER A 312 -36.91 -35.48 31.46
C SER A 312 -36.61 -36.22 32.79
N LYS A 313 -36.68 -35.55 33.90
CA LYS A 313 -36.78 -36.21 35.22
C LYS A 313 -38.23 -36.50 35.49
N GLY A 314 -38.58 -37.79 35.43
CA GLY A 314 -39.82 -38.32 35.98
C GLY A 314 -39.78 -38.26 37.49
N SER A 315 -40.81 -37.67 38.08
CA SER A 315 -41.19 -37.82 39.48
C SER A 315 -42.05 -39.05 39.64
N SER A 316 -41.60 -40.03 40.38
CA SER A 316 -42.46 -41.05 40.99
C SER A 316 -42.60 -40.75 42.48
N GLY A 317 -43.88 -40.67 42.87
CA GLY A 317 -44.29 -40.39 44.23
C GLY A 317 -44.21 -41.60 45.15
N SER A 318 -44.25 -41.31 46.38
CA SER A 318 -45.03 -41.92 47.48
C SER A 318 -45.04 -40.95 48.61
#